data_070e2c4ef444f88b267f4db6d1815827
#
_entry.id   070e2c4ef444f88b267f4db6d1815827
#
_cell.length_a   1.000
_cell.length_b   1.000
_cell.length_c   1.000
_cell.angle_alpha   90.00
_cell.angle_beta   90.00
_cell.angle_gamma   90.00
#
_symmetry.space_group_name_H-M   'P 1'
#
loop_
_entity.id
_entity.type
_entity.pdbx_description
1 polymer ?
#
loop_
_entity_poly.entity_id
_entity_poly.type
_entity_poly.pdbx_seq_one_letter_code
_entity_poly.pdbx_strand_id
1 'polypeptide(L)'
;KVNKNLQVTDPGNKIIIIKNHGQDNIDWSSSSCFRKNTFDNMASLVDEKINDKTIMLYALCTNKFAGDEAPNNWWRSDWKGPYKGKMKLDKRVDANLDLIKKLVDMGVPSKQIFVTGHSCGGWMTLMLTSKHIDKIGGGIALNFACYGKLSKKYKAAEVGADEVLRKFAKKLPGVAKQREIQINEIQQSKNLPILAFTHPQDPYDGLLSDWVEKIPGVKRIIISEGFEIDGMECKRGKKKVKNAHLIDEADCFQYYNPVIKE
;
A
#
# COMPACT_ATOMS: atom_id res chain seq x y z
N LYS A 1 -6.28 -9.89 -18.02
CA LYS A 1 -5.46 -11.12 -18.14
C LYS A 1 -4.23 -10.93 -17.28
N VAL A 2 -4.05 -11.76 -16.26
CA VAL A 2 -2.79 -11.80 -15.50
C VAL A 2 -1.73 -12.39 -16.42
N ASN A 3 -0.82 -11.59 -16.91
CA ASN A 3 0.28 -12.07 -17.72
C ASN A 3 1.27 -12.79 -16.79
N LYS A 4 1.39 -14.11 -16.92
CA LYS A 4 2.31 -14.92 -16.11
C LYS A 4 3.78 -14.68 -16.48
N ASN A 5 4.03 -14.15 -17.66
CA ASN A 5 5.37 -13.83 -18.13
C ASN A 5 5.55 -12.33 -18.06
N LEU A 6 6.45 -11.89 -17.18
CA LEU A 6 6.86 -10.50 -17.12
C LEU A 6 7.56 -10.14 -18.44
N GLN A 7 6.93 -9.30 -19.25
CA GLN A 7 7.52 -8.76 -20.48
C GLN A 7 7.23 -7.27 -20.55
N VAL A 8 8.25 -6.48 -20.81
CA VAL A 8 8.13 -5.04 -21.02
C VAL A 8 8.69 -4.72 -22.42
N THR A 9 7.81 -4.35 -23.32
CA THR A 9 8.21 -3.84 -24.64
C THR A 9 8.48 -2.34 -24.51
N ASP A 10 9.55 -1.85 -25.16
CA ASP A 10 9.95 -0.45 -25.12
C ASP A 10 10.10 0.10 -23.68
N PRO A 11 11.00 -0.49 -22.87
CA PRO A 11 11.08 -0.25 -21.42
C PRO A 11 11.44 1.21 -21.08
N GLY A 12 12.18 1.91 -21.93
CA GLY A 12 12.53 3.34 -21.73
C GLY A 12 11.32 4.28 -21.75
N ASN A 13 10.25 3.88 -22.46
CA ASN A 13 9.02 4.65 -22.61
C ASN A 13 7.86 4.14 -21.73
N LYS A 14 8.17 3.44 -20.63
CA LYS A 14 7.17 2.93 -19.68
C LYS A 14 7.34 3.51 -18.29
N ILE A 15 6.23 3.86 -17.67
CA ILE A 15 6.13 4.07 -16.23
C ILE A 15 5.49 2.81 -15.65
N ILE A 16 6.18 2.15 -14.75
CA ILE A 16 5.71 0.92 -14.14
C ILE A 16 5.18 1.21 -12.75
N ILE A 17 3.94 0.84 -12.49
CA ILE A 17 3.36 0.88 -11.15
C ILE A 17 3.20 -0.54 -10.64
N ILE A 18 3.91 -0.92 -9.57
CA ILE A 18 3.80 -2.22 -8.92
C ILE A 18 2.76 -2.11 -7.82
N LYS A 19 1.62 -2.76 -8.00
CA LYS A 19 0.54 -2.78 -7.01
C LYS A 19 0.66 -3.95 -6.05
N ASN A 20 0.64 -3.62 -4.76
CA ASN A 20 0.68 -4.55 -3.65
C ASN A 20 -0.68 -4.61 -2.94
N HIS A 21 -1.15 -5.84 -2.70
CA HIS A 21 -2.43 -6.09 -2.03
C HIS A 21 -2.33 -5.84 -0.53
N GLY A 22 -3.48 -5.65 0.14
CA GLY A 22 -3.60 -5.59 1.60
C GLY A 22 -3.25 -6.92 2.27
N GLN A 23 -3.59 -7.05 3.56
CA GLN A 23 -3.55 -8.35 4.22
C GLN A 23 -4.63 -9.25 3.64
N ASP A 24 -4.27 -10.49 3.31
CA ASP A 24 -5.20 -11.44 2.73
C ASP A 24 -5.18 -12.78 3.47
N ASN A 25 -6.27 -13.51 3.35
CA ASN A 25 -6.41 -14.85 3.90
C ASN A 25 -5.74 -15.89 2.99
N ILE A 26 -5.62 -17.09 3.49
CA ILE A 26 -4.83 -18.21 2.99
C ILE A 26 -5.20 -18.66 1.57
N ASP A 27 -6.44 -18.42 1.16
CA ASP A 27 -6.94 -18.95 -0.10
C ASP A 27 -6.58 -18.06 -1.29
N TRP A 28 -5.80 -18.59 -2.20
CA TRP A 28 -5.42 -17.96 -3.46
C TRP A 28 -6.61 -17.55 -4.33
N SER A 29 -7.69 -18.32 -4.31
CA SER A 29 -8.88 -18.06 -5.12
C SER A 29 -9.66 -16.85 -4.61
N SER A 30 -9.52 -16.52 -3.33
CA SER A 30 -10.15 -15.40 -2.66
C SER A 30 -9.19 -14.20 -2.44
N SER A 31 -7.93 -14.34 -2.86
CA SER A 31 -6.90 -13.33 -2.70
C SER A 31 -7.34 -11.98 -3.29
N SER A 32 -7.18 -10.91 -2.51
CA SER A 32 -7.43 -9.54 -2.99
C SER A 32 -6.57 -9.19 -4.21
N CYS A 33 -5.47 -9.89 -4.42
CA CYS A 33 -4.62 -9.75 -5.58
C CYS A 33 -5.29 -10.14 -6.91
N PHE A 34 -6.30 -11.00 -6.87
CA PHE A 34 -7.01 -11.48 -8.07
C PHE A 34 -8.45 -10.99 -8.16
N ARG A 35 -8.94 -10.27 -7.16
CA ARG A 35 -10.28 -9.71 -7.19
C ARG A 35 -10.36 -8.60 -8.24
N LYS A 36 -11.34 -8.71 -9.12
CA LYS A 36 -11.57 -7.77 -10.21
C LYS A 36 -11.59 -6.30 -9.73
N ASN A 37 -12.15 -6.06 -8.56
CA ASN A 37 -12.33 -4.70 -8.01
C ASN A 37 -11.10 -4.14 -7.28
N THR A 38 -10.07 -4.93 -7.03
CA THR A 38 -8.85 -4.46 -6.32
C THR A 38 -8.01 -3.50 -7.17
N PHE A 39 -8.25 -3.47 -8.48
CA PHE A 39 -7.50 -2.66 -9.43
C PHE A 39 -8.33 -1.56 -10.07
N ASP A 40 -9.64 -1.49 -9.77
CA ASP A 40 -10.55 -0.61 -10.51
C ASP A 40 -10.09 0.88 -10.42
N ASN A 41 -9.57 1.29 -9.27
CA ASN A 41 -9.07 2.64 -9.05
C ASN A 41 -7.79 2.99 -9.81
N MET A 42 -6.87 2.03 -9.96
CA MET A 42 -5.59 2.24 -10.67
C MET A 42 -5.65 1.76 -12.11
N ALA A 43 -6.62 0.93 -12.46
CA ALA A 43 -6.78 0.41 -13.81
C ALA A 43 -7.09 1.51 -14.83
N SER A 44 -7.71 2.60 -14.41
CA SER A 44 -7.97 3.78 -15.23
C SER A 44 -6.70 4.53 -15.66
N LEU A 45 -5.58 4.30 -14.97
CA LEU A 45 -4.28 4.86 -15.33
C LEU A 45 -3.52 4.04 -16.38
N VAL A 46 -3.94 2.78 -16.61
CA VAL A 46 -3.26 1.90 -17.58
C VAL A 46 -3.45 2.47 -19.00
N ASP A 47 -2.35 2.48 -19.75
CA ASP A 47 -2.23 3.06 -21.09
C ASP A 47 -2.33 4.60 -21.16
N GLU A 48 -2.57 5.28 -20.02
CA GLU A 48 -2.41 6.74 -19.93
C GLU A 48 -0.94 7.13 -20.11
N LYS A 49 -0.72 8.38 -20.53
CA LYS A 49 0.64 8.91 -20.74
C LYS A 49 0.98 10.03 -19.77
N ILE A 50 2.23 10.01 -19.32
CA ILE A 50 2.89 11.10 -18.60
C ILE A 50 4.20 11.40 -19.31
N ASN A 51 4.37 12.63 -19.83
CA ASN A 51 5.56 13.03 -20.59
C ASN A 51 5.97 11.98 -21.65
N ASP A 52 5.00 11.57 -22.49
CA ASP A 52 5.13 10.56 -23.56
C ASP A 52 5.39 9.12 -23.11
N LYS A 53 5.52 8.86 -21.82
CA LYS A 53 5.67 7.51 -21.26
C LYS A 53 4.32 6.89 -20.91
N THR A 54 4.12 5.66 -21.34
CA THR A 54 2.87 4.92 -21.10
C THR A 54 2.90 4.23 -19.72
N ILE A 55 1.84 4.38 -18.96
CA ILE A 55 1.68 3.71 -17.63
C ILE A 55 1.32 2.25 -17.84
N MET A 56 2.04 1.38 -17.14
CA MET A 56 1.76 -0.06 -16.99
C MET A 56 1.59 -0.42 -15.53
N LEU A 57 0.59 -1.25 -15.24
CA LEU A 57 0.28 -1.71 -13.88
C LEU A 57 0.61 -3.20 -13.74
N TYR A 58 1.43 -3.53 -12.75
CA TYR A 58 1.73 -4.91 -12.36
C TYR A 58 1.21 -5.21 -10.95
N ALA A 59 0.45 -6.29 -10.82
CA ALA A 59 0.05 -6.80 -9.51
C ALA A 59 1.11 -7.75 -8.98
N LEU A 60 1.70 -7.44 -7.84
CA LEU A 60 2.57 -8.36 -7.12
C LEU A 60 1.78 -9.09 -6.05
N CYS A 61 1.54 -10.39 -6.28
CA CYS A 61 0.83 -11.27 -5.37
C CYS A 61 1.83 -12.01 -4.49
N THR A 62 2.04 -11.53 -3.28
CA THR A 62 3.10 -12.01 -2.38
C THR A 62 2.65 -13.09 -1.39
N ASN A 63 1.34 -13.39 -1.30
CA ASN A 63 0.80 -14.33 -0.31
C ASN A 63 1.58 -15.65 -0.28
N LYS A 64 1.66 -16.35 -1.42
CA LYS A 64 2.33 -17.63 -1.52
C LYS A 64 3.86 -17.50 -1.46
N PHE A 65 4.40 -16.50 -2.12
CA PHE A 65 5.86 -16.36 -2.26
C PHE A 65 6.51 -15.81 -1.00
N ALA A 66 5.81 -14.95 -0.27
CA ALA A 66 6.29 -14.36 0.97
C ALA A 66 5.88 -15.14 2.22
N GLY A 67 5.23 -16.30 2.08
CA GLY A 67 4.80 -17.11 3.21
C GLY A 67 3.64 -16.48 3.99
N ASP A 68 2.66 -15.95 3.27
CA ASP A 68 1.44 -15.33 3.82
C ASP A 68 0.37 -16.36 4.21
N GLU A 69 0.74 -17.62 4.39
CA GLU A 69 -0.17 -18.73 4.68
C GLU A 69 -0.86 -18.61 6.05
N ALA A 70 -0.28 -17.83 6.97
CA ALA A 70 -0.87 -17.61 8.29
C ALA A 70 -1.05 -16.12 8.55
N PRO A 71 -2.16 -15.50 8.13
CA PRO A 71 -2.38 -14.06 8.18
C PRO A 71 -2.31 -13.47 9.60
N ASN A 72 -2.63 -14.24 10.62
CA ASN A 72 -2.57 -13.77 12.00
C ASN A 72 -1.14 -13.72 12.59
N ASN A 73 -0.16 -14.25 11.88
CA ASN A 73 1.24 -14.32 12.30
C ASN A 73 2.18 -13.49 11.40
N TRP A 74 1.68 -12.49 10.73
CA TRP A 74 2.44 -11.67 9.77
C TRP A 74 3.61 -10.90 10.41
N TRP A 75 3.67 -10.77 11.72
CA TRP A 75 4.81 -10.20 12.47
C TRP A 75 5.87 -11.24 12.85
N ARG A 76 5.62 -12.53 12.68
CA ARG A 76 6.59 -13.58 13.03
C ARG A 76 7.65 -13.74 11.94
N SER A 77 8.83 -14.20 12.35
CA SER A 77 9.97 -14.45 11.47
C SER A 77 10.19 -15.92 11.11
N ASP A 78 9.41 -16.83 11.67
CA ASP A 78 9.58 -18.31 11.57
C ASP A 78 8.88 -18.93 10.35
N TRP A 79 8.66 -18.14 9.30
CA TRP A 79 8.06 -18.59 8.06
C TRP A 79 8.94 -19.56 7.28
N LYS A 80 8.28 -20.46 6.53
CA LYS A 80 8.92 -21.30 5.52
C LYS A 80 8.96 -20.58 4.18
N GLY A 81 9.85 -20.98 3.27
CA GLY A 81 9.93 -20.44 1.93
C GLY A 81 11.17 -19.58 1.67
N PRO A 82 11.25 -18.87 0.52
CA PRO A 82 12.47 -18.22 0.06
C PRO A 82 12.96 -17.09 0.98
N TYR A 83 12.05 -16.49 1.74
CA TYR A 83 12.36 -15.39 2.67
C TYR A 83 12.30 -15.84 4.14
N LYS A 84 12.69 -17.08 4.42
CA LYS A 84 12.74 -17.63 5.78
C LYS A 84 13.52 -16.72 6.74
N GLY A 85 13.04 -16.59 7.96
CA GLY A 85 13.68 -15.78 9.00
C GLY A 85 13.31 -14.30 9.00
N LYS A 86 12.59 -13.82 7.99
CA LYS A 86 12.13 -12.42 7.91
C LYS A 86 10.66 -12.29 8.34
N MET A 87 10.29 -11.11 8.82
CA MET A 87 8.90 -10.77 9.05
C MET A 87 8.13 -10.64 7.72
N LYS A 88 6.83 -10.80 7.76
CA LYS A 88 5.98 -10.80 6.57
C LYS A 88 6.13 -9.54 5.72
N LEU A 89 6.15 -8.36 6.34
CA LEU A 89 6.31 -7.09 5.62
C LEU A 89 7.69 -6.98 4.97
N ASP A 90 8.75 -7.40 5.67
CA ASP A 90 10.10 -7.42 5.10
C ASP A 90 10.20 -8.40 3.92
N LYS A 91 9.53 -9.56 3.99
CA LYS A 91 9.42 -10.50 2.86
C LYS A 91 8.74 -9.87 1.65
N ARG A 92 7.72 -9.05 1.87
CA ARG A 92 7.06 -8.31 0.79
C ARG A 92 7.96 -7.23 0.20
N VAL A 93 8.74 -6.54 1.02
CA VAL A 93 9.76 -5.60 0.54
C VAL A 93 10.76 -6.32 -0.35
N ASP A 94 11.31 -7.46 0.08
CA ASP A 94 12.26 -8.25 -0.71
C ASP A 94 11.64 -8.72 -2.03
N ALA A 95 10.41 -9.23 -2.02
CA ALA A 95 9.73 -9.68 -3.23
C ALA A 95 9.52 -8.52 -4.24
N ASN A 96 9.27 -7.31 -3.75
CA ASN A 96 9.24 -6.12 -4.60
C ASN A 96 10.62 -5.79 -5.16
N LEU A 97 11.67 -5.85 -4.35
CA LEU A 97 13.05 -5.61 -4.81
C LEU A 97 13.48 -6.60 -5.89
N ASP A 98 13.12 -7.88 -5.75
CA ASP A 98 13.37 -8.89 -6.77
C ASP A 98 12.64 -8.58 -8.09
N LEU A 99 11.39 -8.09 -8.02
CA LEU A 99 10.63 -7.67 -9.20
C LEU A 99 11.24 -6.40 -9.81
N ILE A 100 11.59 -5.40 -8.99
CA ILE A 100 12.21 -4.16 -9.42
C ILE A 100 13.53 -4.46 -10.16
N LYS A 101 14.36 -5.34 -9.57
CA LYS A 101 15.59 -5.77 -10.24
C LYS A 101 15.33 -6.37 -11.62
N LYS A 102 14.35 -7.27 -11.75
CA LYS A 102 13.96 -7.85 -13.03
C LYS A 102 13.52 -6.81 -14.06
N LEU A 103 12.74 -5.81 -13.63
CA LEU A 103 12.29 -4.71 -14.50
C LEU A 103 13.48 -3.85 -14.97
N VAL A 104 14.42 -3.55 -14.06
CA VAL A 104 15.64 -2.81 -14.41
C VAL A 104 16.53 -3.62 -15.36
N ASP A 105 16.69 -4.94 -15.12
CA ASP A 105 17.42 -5.84 -16.00
C ASP A 105 16.80 -5.93 -17.42
N MET A 106 15.49 -5.66 -17.54
CA MET A 106 14.78 -5.54 -18.83
C MET A 106 14.92 -4.14 -19.48
N GLY A 107 15.63 -3.21 -18.83
CA GLY A 107 15.87 -1.85 -19.35
C GLY A 107 14.90 -0.78 -18.86
N VAL A 108 14.02 -1.06 -17.91
CA VAL A 108 13.17 -0.02 -17.31
C VAL A 108 14.02 0.86 -16.39
N PRO A 109 14.09 2.19 -16.62
CA PRO A 109 14.79 3.09 -15.71
C PRO A 109 14.19 3.02 -14.28
N SER A 110 15.03 2.90 -13.27
CA SER A 110 14.57 2.76 -11.88
C SER A 110 13.65 3.89 -11.45
N LYS A 111 13.88 5.11 -11.91
CA LYS A 111 13.05 6.29 -11.61
C LYS A 111 11.70 6.30 -12.33
N GLN A 112 11.45 5.35 -13.22
CA GLN A 112 10.15 5.12 -13.86
C GLN A 112 9.39 3.95 -13.20
N ILE A 113 9.91 3.37 -12.13
CA ILE A 113 9.26 2.32 -11.35
C ILE A 113 8.69 2.94 -10.07
N PHE A 114 7.39 2.84 -9.89
CA PHE A 114 6.67 3.27 -8.70
C PHE A 114 6.04 2.08 -8.00
N VAL A 115 5.88 2.17 -6.69
CA VAL A 115 5.19 1.14 -5.91
C VAL A 115 3.92 1.70 -5.30
N THR A 116 2.86 0.91 -5.30
CA THR A 116 1.61 1.29 -4.65
C THR A 116 1.04 0.13 -3.87
N GLY A 117 0.20 0.42 -2.89
CA GLY A 117 -0.50 -0.61 -2.16
C GLY A 117 -1.57 -0.07 -1.24
N HIS A 118 -2.55 -0.95 -0.99
CA HIS A 118 -3.65 -0.73 -0.08
C HIS A 118 -3.39 -1.44 1.25
N SER A 119 -3.82 -0.85 2.37
CA SER A 119 -3.75 -1.48 3.69
C SER A 119 -2.31 -1.90 4.06
N CYS A 120 -2.05 -3.18 4.35
CA CYS A 120 -0.68 -3.69 4.55
C CYS A 120 0.23 -3.48 3.33
N GLY A 121 -0.33 -3.45 2.11
CA GLY A 121 0.42 -3.08 0.91
C GLY A 121 0.87 -1.62 0.94
N GLY A 122 0.02 -0.71 1.42
CA GLY A 122 0.36 0.69 1.63
C GLY A 122 1.45 0.87 2.70
N TRP A 123 1.36 0.13 3.81
CA TRP A 123 2.41 0.12 4.84
C TRP A 123 3.76 -0.38 4.27
N MET A 124 3.73 -1.48 3.51
CA MET A 124 4.92 -1.98 2.81
C MET A 124 5.47 -0.96 1.81
N THR A 125 4.60 -0.21 1.09
CA THR A 125 5.02 0.87 0.19
C THR A 125 5.83 1.93 0.94
N LEU A 126 5.37 2.37 2.11
CA LEU A 126 6.12 3.29 2.97
C LEU A 126 7.49 2.73 3.36
N MET A 127 7.54 1.47 3.81
CA MET A 127 8.79 0.80 4.20
C MET A 127 9.77 0.67 3.02
N LEU A 128 9.29 0.22 1.87
CA LEU A 128 10.14 0.02 0.69
C LEU A 128 10.68 1.34 0.18
N THR A 129 9.82 2.36 0.05
CA THR A 129 10.26 3.67 -0.47
C THR A 129 11.26 4.32 0.48
N SER A 130 11.05 4.23 1.81
CA SER A 130 11.97 4.81 2.79
C SER A 130 13.36 4.20 2.78
N LYS A 131 13.44 2.88 2.54
CA LYS A 131 14.72 2.14 2.60
C LYS A 131 15.43 2.04 1.24
N HIS A 132 14.70 2.19 0.13
CA HIS A 132 15.17 1.86 -1.21
C HIS A 132 14.78 2.89 -2.29
N ILE A 133 14.71 4.16 -1.91
CA ILE A 133 14.36 5.25 -2.84
C ILE A 133 15.36 5.42 -3.99
N ASP A 134 16.57 4.95 -3.82
CA ASP A 134 17.58 4.89 -4.87
C ASP A 134 17.17 3.97 -6.03
N LYS A 135 16.32 2.97 -5.78
CA LYS A 135 15.90 1.91 -6.71
C LYS A 135 14.57 2.16 -7.40
N ILE A 136 13.83 3.21 -7.02
CA ILE A 136 12.50 3.53 -7.56
C ILE A 136 12.28 5.03 -7.74
N GLY A 137 11.20 5.41 -8.42
CA GLY A 137 10.78 6.79 -8.57
C GLY A 137 10.05 7.35 -7.35
N GLY A 138 9.24 6.51 -6.70
CA GLY A 138 8.43 6.92 -5.55
C GLY A 138 7.38 5.89 -5.16
N GLY A 139 6.45 6.30 -4.29
CA GLY A 139 5.39 5.43 -3.79
C GLY A 139 4.03 6.10 -3.66
N ILE A 140 2.97 5.29 -3.76
CA ILE A 140 1.58 5.70 -3.52
C ILE A 140 1.01 4.79 -2.44
N ALA A 141 0.85 5.31 -1.22
CA ALA A 141 0.34 4.54 -0.09
C ALA A 141 -1.15 4.81 0.13
N LEU A 142 -1.98 3.77 0.03
CA LEU A 142 -3.43 3.86 0.06
C LEU A 142 -3.96 3.27 1.37
N ASN A 143 -4.65 4.07 2.19
CA ASN A 143 -5.23 3.66 3.48
C ASN A 143 -4.30 2.68 4.24
N PHE A 144 -3.04 3.09 4.37
CA PHE A 144 -1.96 2.23 4.87
C PHE A 144 -2.16 1.86 6.34
N ALA A 145 -2.40 0.59 6.57
CA ALA A 145 -2.60 0.04 7.91
C ALA A 145 -2.24 -1.44 7.93
N CYS A 146 -1.47 -1.91 8.90
CA CYS A 146 -1.10 -3.32 8.99
C CYS A 146 -1.14 -3.92 10.40
N TYR A 147 -1.61 -3.17 11.38
CA TYR A 147 -1.60 -3.56 12.80
C TYR A 147 -3.00 -3.83 13.39
N GLY A 148 -3.96 -4.10 12.50
CA GLY A 148 -5.35 -4.39 12.85
C GLY A 148 -6.22 -3.13 12.94
N LYS A 149 -7.48 -3.31 13.29
CA LYS A 149 -8.49 -2.24 13.36
C LYS A 149 -8.33 -1.39 14.62
N LEU A 150 -7.21 -0.67 14.74
CA LEU A 150 -6.86 0.07 15.97
C LEU A 150 -7.85 1.18 16.24
N SER A 151 -8.19 2.01 15.23
CA SER A 151 -9.12 3.13 15.38
C SER A 151 -10.50 2.65 15.86
N LYS A 152 -11.05 1.62 15.24
CA LYS A 152 -12.36 1.07 15.64
C LYS A 152 -12.28 0.37 17.00
N LYS A 153 -11.28 -0.47 17.21
CA LYS A 153 -11.17 -1.33 18.39
C LYS A 153 -11.02 -0.54 19.68
N TYR A 154 -10.29 0.56 19.62
CA TYR A 154 -10.00 1.40 20.79
C TYR A 154 -10.75 2.73 20.76
N LYS A 155 -11.69 2.91 19.81
CA LYS A 155 -12.56 4.08 19.69
C LYS A 155 -11.78 5.39 19.55
N ALA A 156 -10.90 5.46 18.54
CA ALA A 156 -9.98 6.59 18.35
C ALA A 156 -10.69 7.97 18.31
N ALA A 157 -11.87 8.04 17.71
CA ALA A 157 -12.66 9.28 17.65
C ALA A 157 -13.13 9.77 19.02
N GLU A 158 -13.27 8.87 20.00
CA GLU A 158 -13.73 9.22 21.36
C GLU A 158 -12.53 9.53 22.29
N VAL A 159 -11.43 8.79 22.16
CA VAL A 159 -10.33 8.83 23.13
C VAL A 159 -9.05 9.47 22.60
N GLY A 160 -8.94 9.71 21.30
CA GLY A 160 -7.75 10.26 20.66
C GLY A 160 -6.67 9.19 20.35
N ALA A 161 -5.74 9.58 19.48
CA ALA A 161 -4.70 8.68 18.96
C ALA A 161 -3.76 8.14 20.06
N ASP A 162 -3.30 9.01 20.96
CA ASP A 162 -2.33 8.64 22.03
C ASP A 162 -2.89 7.58 22.96
N GLU A 163 -4.14 7.72 23.37
CA GLU A 163 -4.80 6.74 24.24
C GLU A 163 -5.01 5.40 23.53
N VAL A 164 -5.33 5.42 22.23
CA VAL A 164 -5.39 4.20 21.40
C VAL A 164 -4.05 3.48 21.41
N LEU A 165 -2.96 4.20 21.16
CA LEU A 165 -1.61 3.62 21.12
C LEU A 165 -1.19 3.08 22.50
N ARG A 166 -1.52 3.79 23.58
CA ARG A 166 -1.29 3.32 24.96
C ARG A 166 -2.02 2.02 25.25
N LYS A 167 -3.31 1.93 24.92
CA LYS A 167 -4.12 0.71 25.09
C LYS A 167 -3.61 -0.44 24.24
N PHE A 168 -3.19 -0.15 23.01
CA PHE A 168 -2.61 -1.14 22.12
C PHE A 168 -1.29 -1.69 22.66
N ALA A 169 -0.38 -0.83 23.11
CA ALA A 169 0.89 -1.23 23.69
C ALA A 169 0.71 -2.06 24.96
N LYS A 170 -0.26 -1.71 25.83
CA LYS A 170 -0.60 -2.51 27.01
C LYS A 170 -1.08 -3.92 26.64
N LYS A 171 -1.88 -4.06 25.58
CA LYS A 171 -2.49 -5.34 25.20
C LYS A 171 -1.57 -6.24 24.36
N LEU A 172 -0.76 -5.65 23.49
CA LEU A 172 0.08 -6.36 22.53
C LEU A 172 1.47 -5.66 22.43
N PRO A 173 2.27 -5.67 23.51
CA PRO A 173 3.48 -4.87 23.61
C PRO A 173 4.50 -5.13 22.50
N GLY A 174 4.73 -6.40 22.14
CA GLY A 174 5.66 -6.77 21.07
C GLY A 174 5.22 -6.26 19.69
N VAL A 175 3.90 -6.32 19.41
CA VAL A 175 3.34 -5.84 18.14
C VAL A 175 3.36 -4.31 18.06
N ALA A 176 3.04 -3.64 19.17
CA ALA A 176 3.11 -2.18 19.26
C ALA A 176 4.55 -1.68 19.09
N LYS A 177 5.51 -2.36 19.72
CA LYS A 177 6.95 -2.05 19.56
C LYS A 177 7.41 -2.21 18.11
N GLN A 178 6.98 -3.25 17.43
CA GLN A 178 7.31 -3.45 16.02
C GLN A 178 6.75 -2.33 15.12
N ARG A 179 5.50 -1.90 15.37
CA ARG A 179 4.90 -0.76 14.68
C ARG A 179 5.72 0.52 14.89
N GLU A 180 6.09 0.79 16.13
CA GLU A 180 6.91 1.94 16.50
C GLU A 180 8.27 1.93 15.80
N ILE A 181 8.97 0.78 15.79
CA ILE A 181 10.26 0.63 15.10
C ILE A 181 10.11 0.96 13.61
N GLN A 182 9.11 0.41 12.95
CA GLN A 182 8.90 0.67 11.51
C GLN A 182 8.56 2.13 11.23
N ILE A 183 7.73 2.77 12.06
CA ILE A 183 7.43 4.21 11.93
C ILE A 183 8.70 5.03 12.09
N ASN A 184 9.50 4.77 13.11
CA ASN A 184 10.75 5.49 13.36
C ASN A 184 11.74 5.32 12.19
N GLU A 185 11.87 4.11 11.64
CA GLU A 185 12.71 3.86 10.46
C GLU A 185 12.24 4.66 9.24
N ILE A 186 10.93 4.72 8.99
CA ILE A 186 10.35 5.47 7.87
C ILE A 186 10.56 6.98 8.08
N GLN A 187 10.38 7.48 9.30
CA GLN A 187 10.54 8.89 9.65
C GLN A 187 12.00 9.40 9.58
N GLN A 188 12.98 8.51 9.59
CA GLN A 188 14.40 8.87 9.40
C GLN A 188 14.73 9.25 7.95
N SER A 189 13.82 9.06 7.01
CA SER A 189 14.03 9.42 5.60
C SER A 189 14.10 10.94 5.43
N LYS A 190 15.12 11.44 4.72
CA LYS A 190 15.34 12.87 4.52
C LYS A 190 14.41 13.51 3.49
N ASN A 191 14.04 12.73 2.48
CA ASN A 191 13.09 13.14 1.44
C ASN A 191 12.43 11.90 0.87
N LEU A 192 11.15 11.74 1.12
CA LEU A 192 10.38 10.54 0.76
C LEU A 192 9.30 10.89 -0.26
N PRO A 193 9.53 10.66 -1.57
CA PRO A 193 8.56 10.96 -2.62
C PRO A 193 7.39 9.97 -2.54
N ILE A 194 6.48 10.23 -1.63
CA ILE A 194 5.27 9.44 -1.42
C ILE A 194 4.03 10.32 -1.48
N LEU A 195 3.06 9.84 -2.24
CA LEU A 195 1.68 10.29 -2.16
C LEU A 195 0.92 9.35 -1.22
N ALA A 196 0.45 9.87 -0.10
CA ALA A 196 -0.21 9.09 0.94
C ALA A 196 -1.70 9.47 1.03
N PHE A 197 -2.59 8.54 0.72
CA PHE A 197 -4.03 8.71 0.87
C PHE A 197 -4.52 8.10 2.17
N THR A 198 -5.27 8.88 2.95
CA THR A 198 -5.84 8.44 4.23
C THR A 198 -7.28 8.88 4.37
N HIS A 199 -8.08 8.11 5.08
CA HIS A 199 -9.46 8.46 5.41
C HIS A 199 -9.63 8.55 6.93
N PRO A 200 -10.16 9.67 7.50
CA PRO A 200 -10.27 9.84 8.95
C PRO A 200 -11.10 8.75 9.63
N GLN A 201 -12.14 8.27 8.95
CA GLN A 201 -13.03 7.23 9.46
C GLN A 201 -12.54 5.80 9.14
N ASP A 202 -11.29 5.63 8.66
CA ASP A 202 -10.73 4.30 8.46
C ASP A 202 -10.69 3.54 9.80
N PRO A 203 -11.36 2.37 9.89
CA PRO A 203 -11.42 1.58 11.13
C PRO A 203 -10.07 1.01 11.57
N TYR A 204 -9.07 1.00 10.70
CA TYR A 204 -7.73 0.51 11.02
C TYR A 204 -6.88 1.62 11.63
N ASP A 205 -6.19 2.40 10.85
CA ASP A 205 -5.28 3.43 11.35
C ASP A 205 -5.84 4.86 11.25
N GLY A 206 -6.88 5.15 10.48
CA GLY A 206 -7.60 6.43 10.43
C GLY A 206 -6.84 7.63 11.03
N LEU A 207 -7.27 8.07 12.20
CA LEU A 207 -6.64 9.17 12.96
C LEU A 207 -5.20 8.86 13.43
N LEU A 208 -4.76 7.60 13.37
CA LEU A 208 -3.40 7.19 13.77
C LEU A 208 -2.37 7.32 12.63
N SER A 209 -2.77 7.85 11.48
CA SER A 209 -1.92 7.98 10.29
C SER A 209 -1.23 9.34 10.16
N ASP A 210 -1.48 10.28 11.04
CA ASP A 210 -0.98 11.67 10.97
C ASP A 210 0.55 11.77 11.03
N TRP A 211 1.23 10.76 11.54
CA TRP A 211 2.69 10.72 11.63
C TRP A 211 3.40 10.84 10.29
N VAL A 212 2.75 10.50 9.16
CA VAL A 212 3.36 10.59 7.83
C VAL A 212 3.56 12.03 7.37
N GLU A 213 2.77 13.00 7.87
CA GLU A 213 2.91 14.42 7.52
C GLU A 213 4.23 15.02 8.02
N LYS A 214 4.83 14.39 9.02
CA LYS A 214 6.12 14.83 9.60
C LYS A 214 7.32 14.42 8.75
N ILE A 215 7.11 13.67 7.67
CA ILE A 215 8.18 13.14 6.83
C ILE A 215 8.38 14.07 5.64
N PRO A 216 9.58 14.67 5.46
CA PRO A 216 9.84 15.50 4.30
C PRO A 216 9.61 14.75 2.98
N GLY A 217 8.93 15.42 2.02
CA GLY A 217 8.61 14.85 0.71
C GLY A 217 7.35 14.02 0.64
N VAL A 218 6.72 13.68 1.78
CA VAL A 218 5.41 13.03 1.77
C VAL A 218 4.31 14.07 1.53
N LYS A 219 3.52 13.85 0.48
CA LYS A 219 2.27 14.61 0.23
C LYS A 219 1.11 13.75 0.72
N ARG A 220 0.51 14.10 1.86
CA ARG A 220 -0.68 13.43 2.36
C ARG A 220 -1.94 14.05 1.76
N ILE A 221 -2.84 13.20 1.31
CA ILE A 221 -4.19 13.56 0.89
C ILE A 221 -5.19 12.90 1.83
N ILE A 222 -5.97 13.71 2.50
CA ILE A 222 -7.11 13.25 3.29
C ILE A 222 -8.28 13.10 2.32
N ILE A 223 -8.71 11.86 2.11
CA ILE A 223 -9.93 11.55 1.37
C ILE A 223 -11.11 12.08 2.20
N SER A 224 -12.15 12.56 1.56
CA SER A 224 -13.32 13.20 2.21
C SER A 224 -13.83 12.47 3.46
N GLU A 225 -14.49 13.19 4.37
CA GLU A 225 -15.00 12.63 5.63
C GLU A 225 -16.20 11.67 5.47
N GLY A 226 -16.61 11.37 4.23
CA GLY A 226 -17.76 10.52 3.95
C GLY A 226 -17.44 9.45 2.92
N PHE A 227 -18.47 8.95 2.27
CA PHE A 227 -18.37 7.97 1.19
C PHE A 227 -18.71 8.60 -0.17
N GLU A 228 -18.38 9.88 -0.31
CA GLU A 228 -18.54 10.68 -1.52
C GLU A 228 -17.23 11.43 -1.77
N ILE A 229 -16.84 11.54 -3.03
CA ILE A 229 -15.71 12.35 -3.48
C ILE A 229 -16.24 13.28 -4.55
N ASP A 230 -16.09 14.59 -4.36
CA ASP A 230 -16.60 15.63 -5.27
C ASP A 230 -18.10 15.44 -5.62
N GLY A 231 -18.92 15.14 -4.61
CA GLY A 231 -20.36 14.88 -4.77
C GLY A 231 -20.73 13.54 -5.42
N MET A 232 -19.74 12.72 -5.78
CA MET A 232 -19.96 11.40 -6.36
C MET A 232 -19.95 10.33 -5.26
N GLU A 233 -21.09 9.60 -5.13
CA GLU A 233 -21.18 8.46 -4.22
C GLU A 233 -20.21 7.34 -4.62
N CYS A 234 -19.38 6.90 -3.69
CA CYS A 234 -18.37 5.89 -3.94
C CYS A 234 -18.96 4.47 -3.98
N LYS A 235 -18.69 3.74 -5.05
CA LYS A 235 -19.17 2.38 -5.26
C LYS A 235 -18.03 1.41 -5.59
N ARG A 236 -18.20 0.16 -5.18
CA ARG A 236 -17.38 -0.98 -5.63
C ARG A 236 -18.28 -1.90 -6.44
N GLY A 237 -18.16 -1.80 -7.76
CA GLY A 237 -19.13 -2.38 -8.68
C GLY A 237 -20.52 -1.76 -8.48
N LYS A 238 -21.55 -2.57 -8.17
CA LYS A 238 -22.92 -2.07 -7.94
C LYS A 238 -23.23 -1.68 -6.49
N LYS A 239 -22.29 -1.85 -5.56
CA LYS A 239 -22.54 -1.66 -4.12
C LYS A 239 -21.88 -0.38 -3.62
N LYS A 240 -22.63 0.40 -2.83
CA LYS A 240 -22.10 1.55 -2.09
C LYS A 240 -21.00 1.11 -1.14
N VAL A 241 -19.92 1.90 -1.06
CA VAL A 241 -18.88 1.71 -0.05
C VAL A 241 -19.46 2.08 1.32
N LYS A 242 -19.26 1.20 2.30
CA LYS A 242 -19.68 1.41 3.70
C LYS A 242 -18.52 1.24 4.68
N ASN A 243 -17.31 1.14 4.17
CA ASN A 243 -16.10 0.99 4.96
C ASN A 243 -15.04 1.91 4.37
N ALA A 244 -14.66 2.92 5.13
CA ALA A 244 -13.70 3.93 4.73
C ALA A 244 -12.34 3.34 4.31
N HIS A 245 -11.97 2.18 4.88
CA HIS A 245 -10.77 1.45 4.49
C HIS A 245 -10.75 0.99 3.01
N LEU A 246 -11.90 0.94 2.37
CA LEU A 246 -12.06 0.44 1.00
C LEU A 246 -12.39 1.55 0.00
N ILE A 247 -12.34 2.82 0.40
CA ILE A 247 -12.73 3.93 -0.45
C ILE A 247 -11.74 4.11 -1.61
N ASP A 248 -10.47 3.83 -1.38
CA ASP A 248 -9.43 3.84 -2.40
C ASP A 248 -9.54 2.70 -3.43
N GLU A 249 -10.44 1.72 -3.18
CA GLU A 249 -10.80 0.67 -4.13
C GLU A 249 -12.14 0.96 -4.84
N ALA A 250 -12.73 2.14 -4.62
CA ALA A 250 -14.00 2.55 -5.22
C ALA A 250 -13.79 3.30 -6.54
N ASP A 251 -14.85 3.35 -7.36
CA ASP A 251 -14.86 4.07 -8.63
C ASP A 251 -14.61 5.57 -8.48
N CYS A 252 -15.15 6.19 -7.44
CA CYS A 252 -14.95 7.61 -7.12
C CYS A 252 -13.48 7.99 -6.90
N PHE A 253 -12.61 7.05 -6.57
CA PHE A 253 -11.19 7.32 -6.31
C PHE A 253 -10.45 7.80 -7.56
N GLN A 254 -11.00 7.55 -8.75
CA GLN A 254 -10.45 8.08 -10.02
C GLN A 254 -10.39 9.60 -10.06
N TYR A 255 -11.14 10.30 -9.22
CA TYR A 255 -11.04 11.74 -9.02
C TYR A 255 -9.60 12.19 -8.72
N TYR A 256 -8.80 11.34 -8.06
CA TYR A 256 -7.41 11.62 -7.73
C TYR A 256 -6.39 11.28 -8.81
N ASN A 257 -6.82 10.76 -9.97
CA ASN A 257 -5.89 10.43 -11.06
C ASN A 257 -5.01 11.61 -11.51
N PRO A 258 -5.49 12.87 -11.62
CA PRO A 258 -4.63 14.00 -11.94
C PRO A 258 -3.47 14.16 -10.95
N VAL A 259 -3.77 14.06 -9.64
CA VAL A 259 -2.77 14.19 -8.57
C VAL A 259 -1.78 13.01 -8.55
N ILE A 260 -2.22 11.82 -8.95
CA ILE A 260 -1.35 10.64 -9.05
C ILE A 260 -0.40 10.75 -10.24
N LYS A 261 -0.81 11.46 -11.29
CA LYS A 261 0.01 11.66 -12.51
C LYS A 261 1.05 12.78 -12.37
N GLU A 262 0.88 13.70 -11.43
CA GLU A 262 1.89 14.71 -11.06
C GLU A 262 3.16 14.07 -10.46
#